data_d19de03b204ed50cc246942ecc00d865
#
_entry.id   d19de03b204ed50cc246942ecc00d865
#
_cell.length_a   1.000
_cell.length_b   1.000
_cell.length_c   1.000
_cell.angle_alpha   90.00
_cell.angle_beta   90.00
_cell.angle_gamma   90.00
#
_symmetry.space_group_name_H-M   'P 1'
#
loop_
_entity.id
_entity.type
_entity.pdbx_description
1 polymer ?
#
loop_
_entity_poly.entity_id
_entity_poly.type
_entity_poly.pdbx_seq_one_letter_code
_entity_poly.pdbx_strand_id
1 'polypeptide(L)'
;MKKAKRILVGLKDYEHAVELTDLACRVGARGASLLLVHVIELPDITPLTAELPELEATARKILRAAQRVARRSRMKATTLVLRAHSAGAALLDELKTKKMELAVVGYHHGRTLGEILLGTTAKHLVTHAPCHVLVSVPPRK
;
A
#
# COMPACT_ATOMS: atom_id res chain seq x y z
N MET A 1 -8.84 4.93 -19.49
CA MET A 1 -8.14 3.78 -18.89
C MET A 1 -9.12 2.65 -18.62
N LYS A 2 -8.76 1.43 -18.95
CA LYS A 2 -9.57 0.27 -18.54
C LYS A 2 -9.42 0.07 -17.04
N LYS A 3 -10.45 -0.48 -16.40
CA LYS A 3 -10.36 -0.81 -14.97
C LYS A 3 -9.25 -1.81 -14.72
N ALA A 4 -8.46 -1.57 -13.69
CA ALA A 4 -7.31 -2.41 -13.37
C ALA A 4 -7.74 -3.78 -12.85
N LYS A 5 -7.06 -4.82 -13.33
CA LYS A 5 -7.28 -6.21 -12.91
C LYS A 5 -6.22 -6.67 -11.92
N ARG A 6 -5.09 -6.01 -11.87
CA ARG A 6 -4.01 -6.29 -10.91
C ARG A 6 -3.63 -5.00 -10.20
N ILE A 7 -3.91 -4.96 -8.91
CA ILE A 7 -3.77 -3.75 -8.10
C ILE A 7 -2.90 -4.04 -6.88
N LEU A 8 -1.87 -3.23 -6.68
CA LEU A 8 -1.09 -3.26 -5.45
C LEU A 8 -1.66 -2.21 -4.50
N VAL A 9 -1.94 -2.61 -3.26
CA VAL A 9 -2.38 -1.68 -2.21
C VAL A 9 -1.27 -1.62 -1.16
N GLY A 10 -0.65 -0.45 -1.02
CA GLY A 10 0.38 -0.22 -0.02
C GLY A 10 -0.25 0.22 1.29
N LEU A 11 -0.12 -0.59 2.32
CA LEU A 11 -0.78 -0.40 3.62
C LEU A 11 0.28 -0.09 4.67
N LYS A 12 0.26 1.12 5.20
CA LYS A 12 1.24 1.56 6.19
C LYS A 12 0.78 1.34 7.62
N ASP A 13 -0.49 1.60 7.90
CA ASP A 13 -1.02 1.52 9.25
C ASP A 13 -2.40 0.86 9.27
N TYR A 14 -2.82 0.45 10.46
CA TYR A 14 -4.11 -0.20 10.67
C TYR A 14 -5.29 0.75 10.42
N GLU A 15 -5.13 2.00 10.81
CA GLU A 15 -6.20 3.00 10.75
C GLU A 15 -6.73 3.21 9.33
N HIS A 16 -5.85 3.24 8.33
CA HIS A 16 -6.22 3.50 6.95
C HIS A 16 -6.34 2.24 6.06
N ALA A 17 -6.02 1.06 6.61
CA ALA A 17 -5.98 -0.17 5.82
C ALA A 17 -7.34 -0.52 5.21
N VAL A 18 -8.41 -0.40 5.98
CA VAL A 18 -9.77 -0.70 5.52
C VAL A 18 -10.19 0.25 4.41
N GLU A 19 -9.98 1.55 4.62
CA GLU A 19 -10.35 2.59 3.66
C GLU A 19 -9.61 2.45 2.34
N LEU A 20 -8.29 2.27 2.39
CA LEU A 20 -7.48 2.12 1.18
C LEU A 20 -7.86 0.86 0.39
N THR A 21 -8.10 -0.23 1.08
CA THR A 21 -8.49 -1.48 0.43
C THR A 21 -9.88 -1.36 -0.19
N ASP A 22 -10.82 -0.73 0.53
CA ASP A 22 -12.16 -0.48 0.00
C ASP A 22 -12.10 0.37 -1.27
N LEU A 23 -11.27 1.42 -1.25
CA LEU A 23 -11.06 2.27 -2.43
C LEU A 23 -10.52 1.47 -3.61
N ALA A 24 -9.52 0.63 -3.38
CA ALA A 24 -8.98 -0.24 -4.43
C ALA A 24 -10.05 -1.16 -5.02
N CYS A 25 -10.92 -1.71 -4.16
CA CYS A 25 -12.02 -2.55 -4.63
C CYS A 25 -13.01 -1.79 -5.50
N ARG A 26 -13.27 -0.53 -5.15
CA ARG A 26 -14.23 0.31 -5.89
C ARG A 26 -13.72 0.74 -7.25
N VAL A 27 -12.43 1.04 -7.36
CA VAL A 27 -11.85 1.52 -8.63
C VAL A 27 -11.36 0.39 -9.54
N GLY A 28 -11.19 -0.81 -8.99
CA GLY A 28 -10.72 -1.97 -9.73
C GLY A 28 -11.81 -2.63 -10.57
N ALA A 29 -11.38 -3.50 -11.47
CA ALA A 29 -12.29 -4.35 -12.23
C ALA A 29 -12.95 -5.36 -11.29
N ARG A 30 -14.14 -5.83 -11.65
CA ARG A 30 -14.82 -6.88 -10.90
C ARG A 30 -13.94 -8.14 -10.87
N GLY A 31 -13.73 -8.69 -9.67
CA GLY A 31 -12.91 -9.88 -9.50
C GLY A 31 -11.41 -9.63 -9.67
N ALA A 32 -10.96 -8.39 -9.57
CA ALA A 32 -9.55 -8.06 -9.68
C ALA A 32 -8.70 -8.75 -8.62
N SER A 33 -7.43 -8.93 -8.93
CA SER A 33 -6.43 -9.45 -7.99
C SER A 33 -5.79 -8.30 -7.25
N LEU A 34 -5.88 -8.32 -5.93
CA LEU A 34 -5.24 -7.32 -5.08
C LEU A 34 -4.01 -7.95 -4.43
N LEU A 35 -2.89 -7.25 -4.50
CA LEU A 35 -1.70 -7.55 -3.73
C LEU A 35 -1.65 -6.56 -2.58
N LEU A 36 -1.95 -7.03 -1.38
CA LEU A 36 -1.98 -6.20 -0.17
C LEU A 36 -0.61 -6.26 0.47
N VAL A 37 0.10 -5.15 0.47
CA VAL A 37 1.50 -5.11 0.90
C VAL A 37 1.67 -4.20 2.10
N HIS A 38 2.33 -4.71 3.12
CA HIS A 38 2.84 -3.90 4.21
C HIS A 38 4.36 -4.00 4.21
N VAL A 39 5.03 -2.85 4.20
CA VAL A 39 6.49 -2.79 4.28
C VAL A 39 6.89 -2.37 5.69
N ILE A 40 7.65 -3.23 6.36
CA ILE A 40 8.30 -2.86 7.61
C ILE A 40 9.56 -2.09 7.21
N GLU A 41 9.47 -0.77 7.26
CA GLU A 41 10.57 0.10 6.89
C GLU A 41 11.50 0.29 8.07
N LEU A 42 12.77 -0.07 7.87
CA LEU A 42 13.78 -0.05 8.93
C LEU A 42 14.84 1.01 8.65
N PRO A 43 15.39 1.64 9.71
CA PRO A 43 16.55 2.53 9.54
C PRO A 43 17.71 1.79 8.86
N ASP A 44 18.53 2.52 8.12
CA ASP A 44 19.64 1.94 7.37
C ASP A 44 20.61 1.13 8.22
N ILE A 45 20.74 1.49 9.51
CA ILE A 45 21.62 0.78 10.44
C ILE A 45 21.02 -0.50 10.99
N THR A 46 19.73 -0.77 10.74
CA THR A 46 19.08 -1.98 11.25
C THR A 46 19.12 -3.06 10.17
N PRO A 47 19.67 -4.24 10.48
CA PRO A 47 19.68 -5.35 9.52
C PRO A 47 18.25 -5.78 9.17
N LEU A 48 18.03 -6.11 7.90
CA LEU A 48 16.71 -6.60 7.45
C LEU A 48 16.37 -7.97 8.04
N THR A 49 17.36 -8.66 8.62
CA THR A 49 17.18 -9.96 9.26
C THR A 49 16.89 -9.85 10.76
N ALA A 50 16.81 -8.63 11.31
CA ALA A 50 16.54 -8.43 12.73
C ALA A 50 15.21 -9.06 13.14
N GLU A 51 15.16 -9.61 14.36
CA GLU A 51 13.91 -10.12 14.90
C GLU A 51 13.06 -8.96 15.41
N LEU A 52 11.86 -8.83 14.86
CA LEU A 52 10.96 -7.71 15.13
C LEU A 52 9.55 -8.22 15.39
N PRO A 53 9.33 -8.98 16.48
CA PRO A 53 8.05 -9.67 16.70
C PRO A 53 6.86 -8.72 16.79
N GLU A 54 7.03 -7.53 17.37
CA GLU A 54 5.95 -6.55 17.49
C GLU A 54 5.58 -5.96 16.14
N LEU A 55 6.56 -5.63 15.32
CA LEU A 55 6.33 -5.10 13.98
C LEU A 55 5.71 -6.16 13.07
N GLU A 56 6.13 -7.41 13.21
CA GLU A 56 5.54 -8.53 12.47
C GLU A 56 4.09 -8.76 12.87
N ALA A 57 3.77 -8.67 14.17
CA ALA A 57 2.41 -8.82 14.66
C ALA A 57 1.51 -7.69 14.13
N THR A 58 2.02 -6.46 14.12
CA THR A 58 1.31 -5.30 13.57
C THR A 58 1.06 -5.47 12.07
N ALA A 59 2.06 -5.95 11.33
CA ALA A 59 1.93 -6.21 9.89
C ALA A 59 0.80 -7.21 9.62
N ARG A 60 0.76 -8.31 10.37
CA ARG A 60 -0.30 -9.31 10.23
C ARG A 60 -1.68 -8.74 10.51
N LYS A 61 -1.80 -7.90 11.52
CA LYS A 61 -3.07 -7.26 11.90
C LYS A 61 -3.58 -6.35 10.78
N ILE A 62 -2.68 -5.54 10.22
CA ILE A 62 -3.00 -4.64 9.10
C ILE A 62 -3.49 -5.44 7.90
N LEU A 63 -2.75 -6.48 7.52
CA LEU A 63 -3.07 -7.27 6.35
C LEU A 63 -4.36 -8.10 6.51
N ARG A 64 -4.64 -8.57 7.71
CA ARG A 64 -5.92 -9.27 7.97
C ARG A 64 -7.11 -8.35 7.81
N ALA A 65 -7.02 -7.12 8.31
CA ALA A 65 -8.09 -6.13 8.17
C ALA A 65 -8.36 -5.85 6.70
N ALA A 66 -7.31 -5.62 5.92
CA ALA A 66 -7.42 -5.39 4.48
C ALA A 66 -7.99 -6.62 3.74
N GLN A 67 -7.53 -7.80 4.09
CA GLN A 67 -7.99 -9.03 3.45
C GLN A 67 -9.48 -9.28 3.66
N ARG A 68 -10.01 -8.95 4.83
CA ARG A 68 -11.46 -9.05 5.09
C ARG A 68 -12.25 -8.15 4.16
N VAL A 69 -11.79 -6.93 3.93
CA VAL A 69 -12.43 -5.98 3.02
C VAL A 69 -12.43 -6.53 1.60
N ALA A 70 -11.28 -7.02 1.13
CA ALA A 70 -11.15 -7.56 -0.20
C ALA A 70 -12.09 -8.77 -0.42
N ARG A 71 -12.17 -9.66 0.55
CA ARG A 71 -13.05 -10.84 0.49
C ARG A 71 -14.52 -10.45 0.42
N ARG A 72 -14.94 -9.48 1.21
CA ARG A 72 -16.33 -8.99 1.17
C ARG A 72 -16.69 -8.39 -0.18
N SER A 73 -15.71 -7.80 -0.85
CA SER A 73 -15.89 -7.24 -2.19
C SER A 73 -15.64 -8.27 -3.30
N ARG A 74 -15.45 -9.54 -2.94
CA ARG A 74 -15.22 -10.65 -3.89
C ARG A 74 -13.99 -10.45 -4.78
N MET A 75 -12.97 -9.79 -4.24
CA MET A 75 -11.68 -9.65 -4.90
C MET A 75 -10.76 -10.81 -4.53
N LYS A 76 -9.84 -11.13 -5.42
CA LYS A 76 -8.78 -12.10 -5.11
C LYS A 76 -7.68 -11.35 -4.38
N ALA A 77 -7.39 -11.73 -3.14
CA ALA A 77 -6.42 -11.00 -2.33
C ALA A 77 -5.26 -11.89 -1.91
N THR A 78 -4.06 -11.40 -2.15
CA THR A 78 -2.81 -11.98 -1.66
C THR A 78 -2.15 -10.97 -0.74
N THR A 79 -1.61 -11.43 0.37
CA THR A 79 -0.93 -10.56 1.35
C THR A 79 0.57 -10.77 1.27
N LEU A 80 1.32 -9.68 1.53
CA LEU A 80 2.77 -9.72 1.49
C LEU A 80 3.34 -8.75 2.53
N VAL A 81 4.23 -9.26 3.38
CA VAL A 81 5.02 -8.45 4.30
C VAL A 81 6.45 -8.36 3.75
N LEU A 82 6.93 -7.15 3.57
CA LEU A 82 8.30 -6.90 3.12
C LEU A 82 9.07 -6.16 4.22
N ARG A 83 10.35 -6.42 4.29
CA ARG A 83 11.29 -5.66 5.12
C ARG A 83 12.20 -4.90 4.18
N ALA A 84 12.37 -3.61 4.43
CA ALA A 84 13.19 -2.78 3.55
C ALA A 84 13.68 -1.54 4.29
N HIS A 85 14.72 -0.92 3.75
CA HIS A 85 15.17 0.39 4.23
C HIS A 85 14.40 1.52 3.55
N SER A 86 13.79 1.26 2.39
CA SER A 86 12.93 2.20 1.69
C SER A 86 11.64 1.50 1.26
N ALA A 87 10.53 1.92 1.83
CA ALA A 87 9.22 1.37 1.48
C ALA A 87 8.87 1.67 0.02
N GLY A 88 9.18 2.88 -0.44
CA GLY A 88 8.94 3.27 -1.83
C GLY A 88 9.66 2.39 -2.83
N ALA A 89 10.94 2.10 -2.57
CA ALA A 89 11.73 1.24 -3.44
C ALA A 89 11.20 -0.19 -3.45
N ALA A 90 10.82 -0.71 -2.29
CA ALA A 90 10.27 -2.06 -2.17
C ALA A 90 8.94 -2.22 -2.92
N LEU A 91 8.05 -1.24 -2.78
CA LEU A 91 6.78 -1.25 -3.51
C LEU A 91 6.99 -1.10 -5.01
N LEU A 92 7.90 -0.24 -5.43
CA LEU A 92 8.23 -0.05 -6.83
C LEU A 92 8.71 -1.37 -7.46
N ASP A 93 9.55 -2.10 -6.76
CA ASP A 93 10.04 -3.41 -7.23
C ASP A 93 8.88 -4.40 -7.43
N GLU A 94 7.95 -4.44 -6.49
CA GLU A 94 6.76 -5.30 -6.61
C GLU A 94 5.87 -4.90 -7.79
N LEU A 95 5.69 -3.60 -8.03
CA LEU A 95 4.93 -3.11 -9.19
C LEU A 95 5.52 -3.62 -10.49
N LYS A 96 6.84 -3.59 -10.60
CA LYS A 96 7.55 -4.01 -11.81
C LYS A 96 7.56 -5.52 -11.98
N THR A 97 7.96 -6.25 -10.94
CA THR A 97 8.14 -7.71 -11.04
C THR A 97 6.81 -8.44 -11.22
N LYS A 98 5.76 -7.95 -10.62
CA LYS A 98 4.43 -8.57 -10.71
C LYS A 98 3.53 -7.90 -11.75
N LYS A 99 4.06 -6.96 -12.50
CA LYS A 99 3.35 -6.29 -13.60
C LYS A 99 1.99 -5.74 -13.17
N MET A 100 2.00 -4.98 -12.09
CA MET A 100 0.78 -4.35 -11.58
C MET A 100 0.27 -3.26 -12.51
N GLU A 101 -1.03 -3.07 -12.56
CA GLU A 101 -1.67 -2.09 -13.41
C GLU A 101 -2.05 -0.80 -12.67
N LEU A 102 -2.14 -0.88 -11.34
CA LEU A 102 -2.50 0.24 -10.49
C LEU A 102 -1.85 0.07 -9.13
N ALA A 103 -1.31 1.15 -8.58
CA ALA A 103 -0.88 1.21 -7.19
C ALA A 103 -1.83 2.13 -6.43
N VAL A 104 -2.34 1.69 -5.30
CA VAL A 104 -3.18 2.50 -4.41
C VAL A 104 -2.42 2.67 -3.10
N VAL A 105 -2.14 3.91 -2.74
CA VAL A 105 -1.40 4.24 -1.51
C VAL A 105 -2.06 5.43 -0.82
N GLY A 106 -1.83 5.54 0.48
CA GLY A 106 -2.27 6.70 1.24
C GLY A 106 -1.24 7.82 1.21
N TYR A 107 -1.66 9.00 1.62
CA TYR A 107 -0.73 10.09 1.82
C TYR A 107 -0.09 9.97 3.21
N HIS A 108 1.03 10.64 3.40
CA HIS A 108 1.64 10.75 4.73
C HIS A 108 1.03 11.94 5.50
N HIS A 109 0.98 11.83 6.83
CA HIS A 109 0.46 12.88 7.71
C HIS A 109 1.31 14.16 7.60
N GLY A 110 0.90 15.12 6.83
CA GLY A 110 1.67 16.33 6.68
C GLY A 110 0.87 17.42 6.01
N ARG A 111 -0.27 17.77 6.60
CA ARG A 111 -0.97 18.98 6.18
C ARG A 111 -0.48 20.12 7.05
N THR A 112 0.32 21.00 6.48
CA THR A 112 0.70 22.25 7.12
C THR A 112 0.17 23.40 6.28
N LEU A 113 -0.44 24.39 6.93
CA LEU A 113 -0.91 25.63 6.27
C LEU A 113 -1.82 25.37 5.05
N GLY A 114 -2.63 24.30 5.10
CA GLY A 114 -3.55 23.98 4.01
C GLY A 114 -2.93 23.22 2.86
N GLU A 115 -1.65 22.94 2.89
CA GLU A 115 -0.96 22.17 1.87
C GLU A 115 -0.97 20.68 2.20
N ILE A 116 -0.99 19.86 1.14
CA ILE A 116 -0.85 18.42 1.26
C ILE A 116 0.60 18.09 0.93
N LEU A 117 1.30 17.51 1.91
CA LEU A 117 2.65 17.02 1.69
C LEU A 117 2.58 15.52 1.46
N LEU A 118 3.02 15.10 0.29
CA LEU A 118 3.16 13.67 0.01
C LEU A 118 4.35 13.12 0.80
N GLY A 119 4.17 11.98 1.45
CA GLY A 119 5.27 11.27 2.10
C GLY A 119 6.26 10.73 1.08
N THR A 120 7.41 10.29 1.57
CA THR A 120 8.50 9.78 0.71
C THR A 120 8.06 8.61 -0.17
N THR A 121 7.24 7.70 0.38
CA THR A 121 6.74 6.54 -0.37
C THR A 121 5.86 6.97 -1.54
N ALA A 122 4.87 7.83 -1.28
CA ALA A 122 3.97 8.31 -2.33
C ALA A 122 4.73 9.10 -3.40
N LYS A 123 5.67 9.97 -3.01
CA LYS A 123 6.51 10.71 -3.94
C LYS A 123 7.33 9.78 -4.83
N HIS A 124 7.92 8.75 -4.25
CA HIS A 124 8.73 7.81 -4.99
C HIS A 124 7.90 7.07 -6.04
N LEU A 125 6.71 6.62 -5.68
CA LEU A 125 5.82 5.93 -6.61
C LEU A 125 5.30 6.85 -7.70
N VAL A 126 4.87 8.06 -7.34
CA VAL A 126 4.38 9.03 -8.33
C VAL A 126 5.46 9.37 -9.36
N THR A 127 6.72 9.41 -8.93
CA THR A 127 7.85 9.74 -9.80
C THR A 127 8.27 8.58 -10.68
N HIS A 128 8.23 7.34 -10.18
CA HIS A 128 8.90 6.20 -10.82
C HIS A 128 8.00 5.03 -11.23
N ALA A 129 6.74 4.99 -10.82
CA ALA A 129 5.89 3.82 -11.07
C ALA A 129 5.68 3.56 -12.57
N PRO A 130 5.71 2.29 -12.98
CA PRO A 130 5.47 1.92 -14.38
C PRO A 130 3.98 1.79 -14.71
N CYS A 131 3.11 2.15 -13.77
CA CYS A 131 1.66 2.02 -13.89
C CYS A 131 0.97 3.24 -13.28
N HIS A 132 -0.34 3.28 -13.36
CA HIS A 132 -1.11 4.32 -12.69
C HIS A 132 -0.95 4.25 -11.18
N VAL A 133 -0.91 5.41 -10.53
CA VAL A 133 -0.82 5.54 -9.07
C VAL A 133 -1.99 6.37 -8.58
N LEU A 134 -2.73 5.84 -7.64
CA LEU A 134 -3.80 6.55 -6.97
C LEU A 134 -3.36 6.83 -5.54
N VAL A 135 -3.29 8.10 -5.17
CA VAL A 135 -2.95 8.52 -3.81
C VAL A 135 -4.23 8.98 -3.13
N SER A 136 -4.59 8.31 -2.06
CA SER A 136 -5.78 8.67 -1.29
C SER A 136 -5.44 9.68 -0.22
N VAL A 137 -6.14 10.80 -0.25
CA VAL A 137 -6.02 11.84 0.77
C VAL A 137 -7.37 11.96 1.47
N PRO A 138 -7.46 11.63 2.77
CA PRO A 138 -8.72 11.71 3.48
C PRO A 138 -9.28 13.12 3.49
N PRO A 139 -10.61 13.28 3.59
CA PRO A 139 -11.20 14.61 3.67
C PRO A 139 -10.75 15.34 4.93
N ARG A 140 -10.69 16.66 4.86
CA ARG A 140 -10.43 17.51 6.00
C ARG A 140 -11.59 17.45 6.98
N LYS A 141 -11.27 17.39 8.25
CA LYS A 141 -12.28 17.52 9.30
C LYS A 141 -12.71 18.97 9.45
#